data_3335933ecb017ce96f8eeb3def52fd44
#
_entry.id   3335933ecb017ce96f8eeb3def52fd44
#
_cell.length_a   1.000
_cell.length_b   1.000
_cell.length_c   1.000
_cell.angle_alpha   90.00
_cell.angle_beta   90.00
_cell.angle_gamma   90.00
#
_symmetry.space_group_name_H-M   'P 1'
#
loop_
_entity.id
_entity.type
_entity.pdbx_description
1 polymer ?
#
loop_
_entity_poly.entity_id
_entity_poly.type
_entity_poly.pdbx_seq_one_letter_code
_entity_poly.pdbx_strand_id
1 'polypeptide(L)'
;MKPKTIAIITTIAFFGIVTTFGSNSSETSPTSLSPRQTTQTEAPASTQTTEATPEQAETSTAATETAAPADGPTSEPSASAQSTSTQTTEPTSAPTPDPTASNESDLVADEPPPTTETDRFSVLLAGLDIEPEVTSGYDRDLFKHWVDADRDGCNAREEVLIIESLDPVELSSTCRALSGRWLSRFDGVVITDSSKLDIDHMVPLKEAWDSGANAWSADRREAFANDLDLPEALIAVSASSNRSKSARDPAEWLPTASGYICQYVKDWMSVKTKWQLSVDQREFEALRSVSLGCVN
;
A
#
# COMPACT_ATOMS: atom_id res chain seq x y z
N MET A 1 18.24 25.47 10.46
CA MET A 1 19.06 24.68 9.52
C MET A 1 19.95 23.75 10.33
N LYS A 2 19.62 22.46 10.37
CA LYS A 2 20.47 21.42 10.99
C LYS A 2 21.18 20.67 9.85
N PRO A 3 22.47 20.40 9.93
CA PRO A 3 23.17 19.68 8.87
C PRO A 3 22.75 18.20 8.86
N LYS A 4 22.38 17.70 7.69
CA LYS A 4 22.16 16.27 7.43
C LYS A 4 23.54 15.59 7.39
N THR A 5 23.79 14.66 8.30
CA THR A 5 25.02 13.85 8.32
C THR A 5 24.85 12.71 7.31
N ILE A 6 25.58 12.77 6.22
CA ILE A 6 25.65 11.68 5.23
C ILE A 6 26.60 10.62 5.80
N ALA A 7 26.09 9.44 6.11
CA ALA A 7 26.90 8.28 6.49
C ALA A 7 27.48 7.63 5.21
N ILE A 8 28.79 7.75 5.05
CA ILE A 8 29.54 7.07 3.99
C ILE A 8 29.75 5.62 4.45
N ILE A 9 29.09 4.68 3.79
CA ILE A 9 29.32 3.24 3.99
C ILE A 9 30.53 2.83 3.16
N THR A 10 31.62 2.49 3.83
CA THR A 10 32.85 2.00 3.22
C THR A 10 32.67 0.53 2.81
N THR A 11 32.70 0.27 1.53
CA THR A 11 32.64 -1.09 0.98
C THR A 11 33.98 -1.80 1.19
N ILE A 12 33.99 -2.86 1.98
CA ILE A 12 35.13 -3.76 2.11
C ILE A 12 35.05 -4.81 1.00
N ALA A 13 35.98 -4.74 0.07
CA ALA A 13 36.14 -5.74 -0.98
C ALA A 13 36.81 -7.00 -0.40
N PHE A 14 36.12 -8.13 -0.43
CA PHE A 14 36.73 -9.43 -0.16
C PHE A 14 37.29 -10.00 -1.47
N PHE A 15 38.59 -10.12 -1.51
CA PHE A 15 39.31 -10.89 -2.54
C PHE A 15 39.15 -12.38 -2.25
N GLY A 16 38.38 -13.09 -3.05
CA GLY A 16 38.30 -14.54 -3.01
C GLY A 16 39.36 -15.18 -3.91
N ILE A 17 40.19 -16.01 -3.30
CA ILE A 17 41.24 -16.81 -3.97
C ILE A 17 40.56 -17.93 -4.78
N VAL A 18 40.82 -17.94 -6.09
CA VAL A 18 40.46 -19.02 -7.01
C VAL A 18 41.54 -20.11 -6.91
N THR A 19 41.19 -21.26 -6.37
CA THR A 19 42.01 -22.50 -6.55
C THR A 19 41.41 -23.34 -7.68
N THR A 20 42.17 -23.41 -8.74
CA THR A 20 41.96 -24.31 -9.85
C THR A 20 42.37 -25.74 -9.46
N PHE A 21 41.47 -26.71 -9.61
CA PHE A 21 41.86 -28.13 -9.74
C PHE A 21 41.41 -28.63 -11.09
N GLY A 22 42.38 -29.17 -11.79
CA GLY A 22 42.30 -29.65 -13.16
C GLY A 22 41.73 -31.07 -13.30
N SER A 23 41.17 -31.24 -14.46
CA SER A 23 41.18 -32.41 -15.34
C SER A 23 40.90 -33.80 -14.82
N ASN A 24 39.88 -34.46 -15.32
CA ASN A 24 40.14 -35.61 -16.17
C ASN A 24 38.95 -35.95 -17.09
N SER A 25 39.31 -36.21 -18.34
CA SER A 25 38.45 -36.59 -19.45
C SER A 25 38.05 -38.06 -19.36
N SER A 26 36.84 -38.40 -19.78
CA SER A 26 36.56 -39.68 -20.42
C SER A 26 35.38 -39.50 -21.36
N GLU A 27 35.70 -39.52 -22.65
CA GLU A 27 34.79 -39.66 -23.78
C GLU A 27 34.09 -41.02 -23.78
N THR A 28 32.81 -41.03 -24.08
CA THR A 28 32.20 -42.08 -24.91
C THR A 28 30.90 -41.51 -25.54
N SER A 29 30.94 -41.30 -26.82
CA SER A 29 29.81 -41.24 -27.76
C SER A 29 29.80 -42.56 -28.55
N PRO A 30 28.84 -42.82 -29.46
CA PRO A 30 27.44 -42.45 -29.59
C PRO A 30 26.52 -43.65 -29.89
N THR A 31 25.24 -43.52 -29.87
CA THR A 31 24.37 -44.36 -30.69
C THR A 31 23.15 -43.57 -31.16
N SER A 32 23.18 -43.36 -32.45
CA SER A 32 22.12 -42.89 -33.32
C SER A 32 20.97 -43.89 -33.38
N LEU A 33 19.75 -43.45 -33.24
CA LEU A 33 18.59 -44.06 -33.86
C LEU A 33 17.59 -42.99 -34.32
N SER A 34 17.37 -43.05 -35.62
CA SER A 34 16.55 -42.21 -36.49
C SER A 34 15.05 -42.46 -36.31
N PRO A 35 14.18 -41.65 -36.94
CA PRO A 35 12.84 -41.34 -36.44
C PRO A 35 11.75 -42.25 -36.98
N ARG A 36 10.71 -42.39 -36.21
CA ARG A 36 9.47 -43.04 -36.68
C ARG A 36 8.43 -41.98 -36.98
N GLN A 37 8.13 -41.79 -38.23
CA GLN A 37 6.94 -41.10 -38.74
C GLN A 37 5.68 -41.84 -38.28
N THR A 38 4.70 -41.09 -37.83
CA THR A 38 3.33 -41.59 -37.78
C THR A 38 2.39 -40.47 -38.26
N THR A 39 1.92 -40.71 -39.43
CA THR A 39 0.67 -40.33 -40.13
C THR A 39 -0.25 -39.31 -39.42
N GLN A 40 -0.47 -38.24 -40.20
CA GLN A 40 -1.60 -37.33 -40.09
C GLN A 40 -2.92 -38.05 -40.32
N THR A 41 -3.88 -37.77 -39.50
CA THR A 41 -5.32 -38.04 -39.79
C THR A 41 -5.99 -36.69 -39.85
N GLU A 42 -6.48 -36.36 -41.03
CA GLU A 42 -7.28 -35.23 -41.39
C GLU A 42 -8.62 -35.27 -40.61
N ALA A 43 -9.07 -34.17 -40.10
CA ALA A 43 -10.40 -33.94 -39.58
C ALA A 43 -11.20 -33.10 -40.61
N PRO A 44 -12.49 -33.37 -40.82
CA PRO A 44 -13.24 -32.66 -41.83
C PRO A 44 -13.72 -31.28 -41.38
N ALA A 45 -13.71 -30.38 -42.35
CA ALA A 45 -14.19 -29.01 -42.29
C ALA A 45 -15.69 -28.97 -41.90
N SER A 46 -16.04 -28.11 -41.00
CA SER A 46 -17.41 -27.72 -40.71
C SER A 46 -17.65 -26.30 -41.20
N THR A 47 -18.64 -26.20 -42.01
CA THR A 47 -19.14 -25.12 -42.84
C THR A 47 -19.57 -23.92 -41.99
N GLN A 48 -19.10 -22.75 -42.38
CA GLN A 48 -19.64 -21.47 -41.94
C GLN A 48 -21.05 -21.26 -42.51
N THR A 49 -21.97 -20.90 -41.64
CA THR A 49 -23.23 -20.27 -42.06
C THR A 49 -23.23 -18.86 -41.51
N THR A 50 -23.07 -17.93 -42.41
CA THR A 50 -23.31 -16.50 -42.22
C THR A 50 -24.82 -16.28 -42.13
N GLU A 51 -25.26 -15.67 -41.05
CA GLU A 51 -26.57 -15.03 -41.01
C GLU A 51 -26.42 -13.60 -40.53
N ALA A 52 -27.01 -12.73 -41.33
CA ALA A 52 -26.83 -11.29 -41.33
C ALA A 52 -27.77 -10.61 -40.32
N THR A 53 -27.28 -9.47 -39.86
CA THR A 53 -27.94 -8.32 -39.23
C THR A 53 -29.41 -8.06 -39.62
N PRO A 54 -30.20 -7.43 -38.69
CA PRO A 54 -30.51 -6.05 -39.05
C PRO A 54 -30.23 -5.00 -37.94
N GLU A 55 -29.62 -3.98 -38.40
CA GLU A 55 -29.62 -2.59 -38.02
C GLU A 55 -31.01 -2.10 -37.59
N GLN A 56 -31.12 -1.50 -36.40
CA GLN A 56 -32.17 -0.52 -36.11
C GLN A 56 -31.53 0.74 -35.58
N ALA A 57 -31.51 1.74 -36.45
CA ALA A 57 -31.33 3.13 -36.16
C ALA A 57 -32.54 3.65 -35.37
N GLU A 58 -32.33 4.23 -34.23
CA GLU A 58 -33.33 5.13 -33.64
C GLU A 58 -32.71 6.50 -33.40
N THR A 59 -33.40 7.42 -33.98
CA THR A 59 -33.19 8.84 -34.16
C THR A 59 -33.06 9.64 -32.89
N SER A 60 -32.07 10.48 -32.96
CA SER A 60 -31.90 11.74 -32.19
C SER A 60 -33.15 12.60 -32.22
N THR A 61 -33.62 13.05 -31.08
CA THR A 61 -34.39 14.29 -30.97
C THR A 61 -33.73 15.20 -29.97
N ALA A 62 -33.14 16.26 -30.53
CA ALA A 62 -32.71 17.44 -29.83
C ALA A 62 -33.94 18.17 -29.25
N ALA A 63 -33.86 18.62 -28.02
CA ALA A 63 -34.73 19.64 -27.47
C ALA A 63 -33.89 20.79 -26.94
N THR A 64 -34.13 21.88 -27.59
CA THR A 64 -33.62 23.22 -27.53
C THR A 64 -33.85 23.90 -26.16
N GLU A 65 -32.79 24.46 -25.69
CA GLU A 65 -32.58 25.73 -25.01
C GLU A 65 -33.83 26.59 -24.73
N THR A 66 -33.99 27.04 -23.49
CA THR A 66 -34.59 28.36 -23.19
C THR A 66 -33.89 29.00 -21.98
N ALA A 67 -33.35 30.17 -22.25
CA ALA A 67 -32.56 31.00 -21.35
C ALA A 67 -33.42 31.72 -20.27
N ALA A 68 -32.68 32.23 -19.32
CA ALA A 68 -32.94 33.07 -18.15
C ALA A 68 -33.97 34.21 -18.30
N PRO A 69 -34.38 34.94 -17.19
CA PRO A 69 -33.48 35.95 -16.68
C PRO A 69 -33.39 36.13 -15.16
N ALA A 70 -32.38 36.92 -14.81
CA ALA A 70 -32.00 37.45 -13.53
C ALA A 70 -33.06 38.36 -12.89
N ASP A 71 -33.02 38.45 -11.56
CA ASP A 71 -33.18 39.70 -10.79
C ASP A 71 -32.71 39.46 -9.33
N GLY A 72 -31.68 40.23 -8.90
CA GLY A 72 -31.45 40.59 -7.49
C GLY A 72 -32.31 41.79 -7.09
N PRO A 73 -32.33 42.35 -5.90
CA PRO A 73 -31.13 42.83 -5.22
C PRO A 73 -31.13 42.77 -3.66
N THR A 74 -29.93 42.90 -3.11
CA THR A 74 -29.55 43.82 -1.99
C THR A 74 -30.40 43.89 -0.70
N SER A 75 -29.75 43.58 0.43
CA SER A 75 -29.68 44.47 1.62
C SER A 75 -28.76 43.88 2.71
N GLU A 76 -27.61 44.46 2.93
CA GLU A 76 -27.03 44.79 4.24
C GLU A 76 -27.68 46.11 4.70
N PRO A 77 -27.51 46.60 5.95
CA PRO A 77 -26.56 46.31 7.02
C PRO A 77 -27.11 46.45 8.46
N SER A 78 -26.27 46.29 9.43
CA SER A 78 -26.16 47.07 10.72
C SER A 78 -25.85 46.15 11.89
N ALA A 79 -24.68 46.15 12.42
CA ALA A 79 -23.94 47.06 13.30
C ALA A 79 -24.48 47.19 14.74
N SER A 80 -23.55 47.11 15.66
CA SER A 80 -23.49 47.63 17.04
C SER A 80 -23.97 46.67 18.13
N ALA A 81 -23.31 46.49 19.27
CA ALA A 81 -22.34 47.28 20.02
C ALA A 81 -21.77 46.43 21.16
N GLN A 82 -20.56 46.67 21.47
CA GLN A 82 -19.86 46.77 22.75
C GLN A 82 -20.64 46.45 24.04
N SER A 83 -20.00 45.67 24.92
CA SER A 83 -19.68 46.15 26.26
C SER A 83 -18.64 45.31 26.98
N THR A 84 -17.62 45.96 27.36
CA THR A 84 -16.58 45.77 28.35
C THR A 84 -17.14 45.34 29.72
N SER A 85 -16.47 44.39 30.40
CA SER A 85 -16.25 44.53 31.84
C SER A 85 -15.07 43.63 32.28
N THR A 86 -14.06 44.35 32.70
CA THR A 86 -12.90 43.94 33.48
C THR A 86 -13.35 43.63 34.92
N GLN A 87 -12.96 42.49 35.47
CA GLN A 87 -12.75 42.40 36.91
C GLN A 87 -11.54 41.47 37.21
N THR A 88 -10.55 42.13 37.70
CA THR A 88 -9.39 41.64 38.43
C THR A 88 -9.83 41.25 39.86
N THR A 89 -9.46 40.03 40.29
CA THR A 89 -9.22 39.76 41.72
C THR A 89 -8.08 38.76 41.87
N GLU A 90 -7.11 39.19 42.64
CA GLU A 90 -5.89 38.57 43.09
C GLU A 90 -6.13 37.60 44.27
N PRO A 91 -5.09 36.92 44.83
CA PRO A 91 -5.07 35.45 44.96
C PRO A 91 -5.35 35.01 46.41
N THR A 92 -5.89 33.82 46.57
CA THR A 92 -5.99 33.17 47.89
C THR A 92 -5.19 31.88 47.88
N SER A 93 -4.35 31.81 48.89
CA SER A 93 -3.40 30.82 49.34
C SER A 93 -3.79 29.35 49.13
N ALA A 94 -2.83 28.57 48.71
CA ALA A 94 -2.86 27.11 48.68
C ALA A 94 -2.89 26.48 50.08
N PRO A 95 -3.52 25.34 50.25
CA PRO A 95 -3.11 24.38 51.27
C PRO A 95 -2.21 23.30 50.67
N THR A 96 -1.14 23.03 51.38
CA THR A 96 -0.19 21.93 51.17
C THR A 96 -0.92 20.59 51.21
N PRO A 97 -0.74 19.70 50.25
CA PRO A 97 -1.14 18.30 50.39
C PRO A 97 -0.02 17.45 50.98
N ASP A 98 -0.45 16.68 51.96
CA ASP A 98 0.25 15.60 52.65
C ASP A 98 0.79 14.54 51.68
N PRO A 99 2.02 14.04 51.83
CA PRO A 99 2.55 13.01 50.95
C PRO A 99 2.27 11.61 51.48
N THR A 100 1.15 11.02 51.08
CA THR A 100 0.97 9.56 51.22
C THR A 100 -0.08 9.10 50.21
N ALA A 101 0.36 8.87 48.97
CA ALA A 101 -0.30 7.98 48.06
C ALA A 101 0.79 7.24 47.29
N SER A 102 0.99 6.01 47.66
CA SER A 102 1.81 5.04 46.93
C SER A 102 1.26 4.91 45.52
N ASN A 103 1.92 5.52 44.54
CA ASN A 103 1.74 5.16 43.16
C ASN A 103 2.35 3.76 42.96
N GLU A 104 1.51 2.78 42.99
CA GLU A 104 1.75 1.53 42.29
C GLU A 104 1.70 1.89 40.78
N SER A 105 2.84 2.32 40.28
CA SER A 105 3.07 2.35 38.83
C SER A 105 3.04 0.89 38.39
N ASP A 106 1.99 0.50 37.71
CA ASP A 106 1.97 -0.66 36.83
C ASP A 106 3.21 -0.54 35.92
N LEU A 107 4.25 -1.24 36.29
CA LEU A 107 5.37 -1.55 35.42
C LEU A 107 4.78 -2.41 34.31
N VAL A 108 4.37 -1.79 33.22
CA VAL A 108 4.25 -2.50 31.94
C VAL A 108 5.65 -3.06 31.71
N ALA A 109 5.79 -4.36 31.96
CA ALA A 109 7.01 -5.08 31.67
C ALA A 109 7.27 -4.87 30.17
N ASP A 110 8.42 -4.26 29.89
CA ASP A 110 8.96 -4.12 28.54
C ASP A 110 9.22 -5.55 28.04
N GLU A 111 8.24 -6.12 27.33
CA GLU A 111 8.34 -7.48 26.81
C GLU A 111 9.42 -7.46 25.75
N PRO A 112 10.43 -8.33 25.84
CA PRO A 112 11.52 -8.35 24.88
C PRO A 112 10.95 -8.57 23.46
N PRO A 113 11.51 -7.95 22.42
CA PRO A 113 11.01 -8.08 21.06
C PRO A 113 10.98 -9.54 20.64
N PRO A 114 10.00 -9.95 19.84
CA PRO A 114 9.82 -11.33 19.41
C PRO A 114 11.08 -11.87 18.72
N THR A 115 11.59 -12.99 19.17
CA THR A 115 12.90 -13.55 18.77
C THR A 115 12.81 -14.50 17.59
N THR A 116 11.63 -15.06 17.32
CA THR A 116 11.38 -15.99 16.22
C THR A 116 10.31 -15.48 15.27
N GLU A 117 10.27 -16.01 14.04
CA GLU A 117 9.19 -15.67 13.08
C GLU A 117 7.82 -16.11 13.63
N THR A 118 7.75 -17.24 14.33
CA THR A 118 6.52 -17.69 15.00
C THR A 118 6.03 -16.66 16.02
N ASP A 119 6.96 -16.12 16.84
CA ASP A 119 6.61 -15.10 17.83
C ASP A 119 6.10 -13.82 17.16
N ARG A 120 6.74 -13.41 16.05
CA ARG A 120 6.32 -12.22 15.30
C ARG A 120 4.91 -12.34 14.73
N PHE A 121 4.58 -13.46 14.09
CA PHE A 121 3.21 -13.70 13.61
C PHE A 121 2.20 -13.74 14.74
N SER A 122 2.57 -14.37 15.86
CA SER A 122 1.68 -14.46 17.04
C SER A 122 1.39 -13.10 17.64
N VAL A 123 2.40 -12.23 17.76
CA VAL A 123 2.24 -10.84 18.25
C VAL A 123 1.37 -10.03 17.32
N LEU A 124 1.62 -10.09 16.00
CA LEU A 124 0.83 -9.34 15.02
C LEU A 124 -0.63 -9.79 15.02
N LEU A 125 -0.89 -11.09 15.02
CA LEU A 125 -2.26 -11.63 15.08
C LEU A 125 -2.99 -11.25 16.37
N ALA A 126 -2.28 -11.27 17.51
CA ALA A 126 -2.87 -10.88 18.81
C ALA A 126 -3.16 -9.37 18.90
N GLY A 127 -2.53 -8.56 18.07
CA GLY A 127 -2.75 -7.10 18.02
C GLY A 127 -3.91 -6.68 17.11
N LEU A 128 -4.62 -7.60 16.46
CA LEU A 128 -5.72 -7.30 15.56
C LEU A 128 -7.07 -7.43 16.28
N ASP A 129 -7.87 -6.38 16.20
CA ASP A 129 -9.26 -6.41 16.64
C ASP A 129 -10.15 -7.01 15.55
N ILE A 130 -11.08 -7.91 15.93
CA ILE A 130 -12.02 -8.52 14.99
C ILE A 130 -13.35 -7.78 15.06
N GLU A 131 -13.70 -7.07 13.99
CA GLU A 131 -14.91 -6.25 13.91
C GLU A 131 -15.61 -6.47 12.56
N PRO A 132 -16.93 -6.30 12.48
CA PRO A 132 -17.63 -6.30 11.20
C PRO A 132 -17.23 -5.09 10.34
N GLU A 133 -17.11 -5.30 9.04
CA GLU A 133 -16.81 -4.24 8.07
C GLU A 133 -17.94 -3.22 7.90
N VAL A 134 -17.57 -1.97 7.65
CA VAL A 134 -18.47 -0.87 7.27
C VAL A 134 -18.35 -0.61 5.75
N THR A 135 -19.11 -1.32 4.96
CA THR A 135 -18.99 -1.34 3.48
C THR A 135 -19.62 -0.15 2.76
N SER A 136 -20.32 0.74 3.46
CA SER A 136 -21.03 1.88 2.87
C SER A 136 -20.28 3.21 3.04
N GLY A 137 -20.56 4.16 2.16
CA GLY A 137 -20.08 5.54 2.28
C GLY A 137 -18.62 5.76 1.86
N TYR A 138 -17.93 4.75 1.33
CA TYR A 138 -16.58 4.93 0.81
C TYR A 138 -16.58 5.86 -0.40
N ASP A 139 -15.68 6.83 -0.33
CA ASP A 139 -15.27 7.65 -1.47
C ASP A 139 -13.75 7.78 -1.42
N ARG A 140 -13.09 7.49 -2.54
CA ARG A 140 -11.62 7.57 -2.63
C ARG A 140 -11.11 8.99 -2.37
N ASP A 141 -11.87 10.00 -2.74
CA ASP A 141 -11.49 11.41 -2.57
C ASP A 141 -11.46 11.85 -1.10
N LEU A 142 -12.03 11.04 -0.19
CA LEU A 142 -11.89 11.26 1.25
C LEU A 142 -10.48 10.94 1.77
N PHE A 143 -9.66 10.27 0.97
CA PHE A 143 -8.26 9.99 1.26
C PHE A 143 -7.38 10.81 0.31
N LYS A 144 -7.00 12.01 0.74
CA LYS A 144 -6.07 12.82 -0.03
C LYS A 144 -4.70 12.15 -0.06
N HIS A 145 -4.29 11.69 -1.22
CA HIS A 145 -3.04 10.94 -1.42
C HIS A 145 -2.10 11.65 -2.40
N TRP A 146 -0.84 11.21 -2.45
CA TRP A 146 0.24 11.80 -3.24
C TRP A 146 0.55 13.25 -2.83
N VAL A 147 0.66 13.48 -1.51
CA VAL A 147 1.01 14.76 -0.94
C VAL A 147 2.54 14.89 -0.91
N ASP A 148 3.03 16.08 -1.24
CA ASP A 148 4.40 16.53 -0.98
C ASP A 148 4.41 17.16 0.43
N ALA A 149 4.68 16.32 1.45
CA ALA A 149 4.50 16.70 2.85
C ALA A 149 5.66 17.58 3.37
N ASP A 150 6.88 17.34 2.92
CA ASP A 150 8.08 18.07 3.34
C ASP A 150 8.42 19.23 2.39
N ARG A 151 7.70 19.34 1.27
CA ARG A 151 7.81 20.41 0.27
C ARG A 151 9.17 20.45 -0.43
N ASP A 152 9.73 19.31 -0.69
CA ASP A 152 10.97 19.17 -1.45
C ASP A 152 10.73 19.07 -2.97
N GLY A 153 9.47 18.99 -3.40
CA GLY A 153 9.02 18.88 -4.78
C GLY A 153 8.67 17.45 -5.21
N CYS A 154 8.87 16.46 -4.33
CA CYS A 154 8.49 15.08 -4.53
C CYS A 154 7.24 14.76 -3.73
N ASN A 155 6.24 14.18 -4.34
CA ASN A 155 5.09 13.67 -3.60
C ASN A 155 5.33 12.23 -3.12
N ALA A 156 4.47 11.72 -2.25
CA ALA A 156 4.63 10.40 -1.66
C ALA A 156 4.82 9.27 -2.70
N ARG A 157 4.19 9.38 -3.89
CA ARG A 157 4.39 8.39 -4.96
C ARG A 157 5.83 8.40 -5.49
N GLU A 158 6.37 9.59 -5.75
CA GLU A 158 7.74 9.70 -6.28
C GLU A 158 8.77 9.31 -5.22
N GLU A 159 8.52 9.63 -3.95
CA GLU A 159 9.35 9.19 -2.83
C GLU A 159 9.47 7.66 -2.75
N VAL A 160 8.36 6.93 -2.85
CA VAL A 160 8.39 5.47 -2.88
C VAL A 160 9.19 4.95 -4.08
N LEU A 161 9.02 5.55 -5.27
CA LEU A 161 9.79 5.16 -6.45
C LEU A 161 11.30 5.41 -6.28
N ILE A 162 11.68 6.48 -5.59
CA ILE A 162 13.09 6.78 -5.30
C ILE A 162 13.66 5.76 -4.31
N ILE A 163 12.92 5.47 -3.24
CA ILE A 163 13.38 4.61 -2.14
C ILE A 163 13.45 3.13 -2.57
N GLU A 164 12.46 2.65 -3.33
CA GLU A 164 12.38 1.23 -3.70
C GLU A 164 13.12 0.86 -4.98
N SER A 165 13.72 1.83 -5.67
CA SER A 165 14.49 1.51 -6.88
C SER A 165 15.77 0.75 -6.54
N LEU A 166 16.02 -0.31 -7.28
CA LEU A 166 17.24 -1.12 -7.18
C LEU A 166 18.49 -0.41 -7.74
N ASP A 167 18.28 0.60 -8.57
CA ASP A 167 19.33 1.42 -9.19
C ASP A 167 19.04 2.92 -8.90
N PRO A 168 20.03 3.80 -9.00
CA PRO A 168 19.79 5.24 -8.87
C PRO A 168 18.71 5.72 -9.84
N VAL A 169 17.74 6.49 -9.33
CA VAL A 169 16.64 7.05 -10.12
C VAL A 169 17.07 8.36 -10.76
N GLU A 170 16.86 8.50 -12.06
CA GLU A 170 16.94 9.79 -12.74
C GLU A 170 15.61 10.52 -12.60
N LEU A 171 15.66 11.74 -12.08
CA LEU A 171 14.49 12.57 -11.84
C LEU A 171 14.38 13.72 -12.83
N SER A 172 13.16 14.09 -13.21
CA SER A 172 12.88 15.34 -13.90
C SER A 172 13.02 16.53 -12.94
N SER A 173 12.96 17.75 -13.50
CA SER A 173 12.93 18.99 -12.70
C SER A 173 11.70 19.12 -11.79
N THR A 174 10.68 18.26 -11.96
CA THR A 174 9.46 18.22 -11.16
C THR A 174 9.37 16.93 -10.37
N CYS A 175 10.52 16.35 -9.99
CA CYS A 175 10.65 15.11 -9.22
C CYS A 175 9.99 13.86 -9.82
N ARG A 176 9.68 13.84 -11.10
CA ARG A 176 9.13 12.65 -11.74
C ARG A 176 10.25 11.64 -12.04
N ALA A 177 10.09 10.40 -11.63
CA ALA A 177 11.00 9.31 -11.97
C ALA A 177 11.02 9.05 -13.49
N LEU A 178 12.18 9.26 -14.13
CA LEU A 178 12.40 9.07 -15.57
C LEU A 178 13.00 7.71 -15.87
N SER A 179 13.91 7.22 -15.03
CA SER A 179 14.55 5.92 -15.15
C SER A 179 14.81 5.33 -13.77
N GLY A 180 14.88 4.03 -13.68
CA GLY A 180 15.13 3.26 -12.47
C GLY A 180 14.89 1.78 -12.74
N ARG A 181 14.96 0.96 -11.70
CA ARG A 181 14.66 -0.46 -11.79
C ARG A 181 13.98 -0.93 -10.50
N TRP A 182 12.79 -1.44 -10.60
CA TRP A 182 11.94 -1.83 -9.48
C TRP A 182 11.57 -3.30 -9.55
N LEU A 183 11.60 -3.97 -8.41
CA LEU A 183 11.08 -5.32 -8.27
C LEU A 183 9.64 -5.25 -7.75
N SER A 184 8.68 -5.56 -8.60
CA SER A 184 7.30 -5.77 -8.15
C SER A 184 7.23 -7.04 -7.29
N ARG A 185 7.03 -6.86 -5.98
CA ARG A 185 7.01 -7.97 -5.02
C ARG A 185 5.81 -8.89 -5.20
N PHE A 186 4.72 -8.39 -5.76
CA PHE A 186 3.48 -9.17 -5.93
C PHE A 186 3.57 -10.26 -7.00
N ASP A 187 4.38 -10.05 -8.03
CA ASP A 187 4.52 -10.99 -9.16
C ASP A 187 5.97 -11.34 -9.50
N GLY A 188 6.94 -10.75 -8.81
CA GLY A 188 8.36 -11.01 -9.01
C GLY A 188 8.94 -10.38 -10.27
N VAL A 189 8.21 -9.49 -10.95
CA VAL A 189 8.65 -8.87 -12.21
C VAL A 189 9.52 -7.66 -11.95
N VAL A 190 10.65 -7.56 -12.66
CA VAL A 190 11.49 -6.35 -12.66
C VAL A 190 11.00 -5.38 -13.74
N ILE A 191 10.74 -4.15 -13.35
CA ILE A 191 10.17 -3.09 -14.20
C ILE A 191 11.17 -1.93 -14.26
N THR A 192 11.41 -1.41 -15.47
CA THR A 192 12.32 -0.26 -15.70
C THR A 192 11.60 1.00 -16.18
N ASP A 193 10.31 0.88 -16.50
CA ASP A 193 9.45 1.97 -16.93
C ASP A 193 8.49 2.34 -15.79
N SER A 194 8.73 3.47 -15.14
CA SER A 194 7.95 3.94 -13.99
C SER A 194 6.45 4.13 -14.30
N SER A 195 6.08 4.29 -15.59
CA SER A 195 4.68 4.40 -16.01
C SER A 195 3.89 3.08 -15.93
N LYS A 196 4.61 1.95 -15.78
CA LYS A 196 4.03 0.61 -15.62
C LYS A 196 3.96 0.17 -14.16
N LEU A 197 4.37 1.05 -13.25
CA LEU A 197 4.27 0.87 -11.82
C LEU A 197 3.08 1.65 -11.27
N ASP A 198 2.33 1.01 -10.40
CA ASP A 198 1.46 1.67 -9.45
C ASP A 198 2.15 1.67 -8.07
N ILE A 199 1.88 2.68 -7.26
CA ILE A 199 2.16 2.61 -5.83
C ILE A 199 0.91 2.07 -5.16
N ASP A 200 1.04 0.89 -4.60
CA ASP A 200 -0.04 0.20 -3.90
C ASP A 200 -0.05 0.61 -2.42
N HIS A 201 -1.23 0.88 -1.89
CA HIS A 201 -1.45 0.89 -0.46
C HIS A 201 -1.55 -0.57 0.00
N MET A 202 -0.62 -1.03 0.86
CA MET A 202 -0.60 -2.42 1.36
C MET A 202 -1.98 -2.84 1.84
N VAL A 203 -2.61 -2.05 2.71
CA VAL A 203 -4.03 -2.12 3.00
C VAL A 203 -4.75 -1.10 2.12
N PRO A 204 -5.54 -1.50 1.13
CA PRO A 204 -6.22 -0.59 0.21
C PRO A 204 -7.06 0.46 0.93
N LEU A 205 -7.20 1.65 0.33
CA LEU A 205 -7.98 2.74 0.95
C LEU A 205 -9.43 2.34 1.23
N LYS A 206 -10.03 1.52 0.36
CA LYS A 206 -11.39 0.99 0.55
C LYS A 206 -11.41 0.00 1.71
N GLU A 207 -10.45 -0.89 1.78
CA GLU A 207 -10.28 -1.84 2.87
C GLU A 207 -10.05 -1.14 4.21
N ALA A 208 -9.20 -0.12 4.23
CA ALA A 208 -9.00 0.70 5.43
C ALA A 208 -10.30 1.38 5.86
N TRP A 209 -11.12 1.88 4.90
CA TRP A 209 -12.43 2.45 5.19
C TRP A 209 -13.33 1.44 5.89
N ASP A 210 -13.42 0.23 5.32
CA ASP A 210 -14.28 -0.84 5.82
C ASP A 210 -13.86 -1.30 7.22
N SER A 211 -12.56 -1.22 7.50
CA SER A 211 -11.89 -1.63 8.74
C SER A 211 -11.76 -0.53 9.80
N GLY A 212 -12.50 0.60 9.68
CA GLY A 212 -12.56 1.63 10.72
C GLY A 212 -12.12 3.03 10.30
N ALA A 213 -11.45 3.23 9.15
CA ALA A 213 -11.07 4.57 8.68
C ALA A 213 -12.27 5.45 8.29
N ASN A 214 -13.46 4.88 8.16
CA ASN A 214 -14.72 5.63 8.01
C ASN A 214 -14.98 6.59 9.18
N ALA A 215 -14.51 6.24 10.39
CA ALA A 215 -14.65 7.06 11.59
C ALA A 215 -13.50 8.06 11.80
N TRP A 216 -12.46 8.05 10.95
CA TRP A 216 -11.30 8.93 11.11
C TRP A 216 -11.57 10.37 10.66
N SER A 217 -10.78 11.31 11.18
CA SER A 217 -10.69 12.66 10.63
C SER A 217 -10.08 12.65 9.22
N ALA A 218 -10.31 13.71 8.44
CA ALA A 218 -9.69 13.85 7.11
C ALA A 218 -8.15 13.84 7.20
N ASP A 219 -7.58 14.51 8.21
CA ASP A 219 -6.12 14.56 8.40
C ASP A 219 -5.53 13.16 8.69
N ARG A 220 -6.24 12.32 9.47
CA ARG A 220 -5.78 10.94 9.73
C ARG A 220 -5.86 10.08 8.47
N ARG A 221 -6.90 10.24 7.65
CA ARG A 221 -6.98 9.56 6.34
C ARG A 221 -5.91 10.04 5.36
N GLU A 222 -5.59 11.35 5.34
CA GLU A 222 -4.48 11.88 4.53
C GLU A 222 -3.14 11.30 5.01
N ALA A 223 -2.90 11.26 6.34
CA ALA A 223 -1.68 10.69 6.89
C ALA A 223 -1.53 9.18 6.56
N PHE A 224 -2.60 8.41 6.64
CA PHE A 224 -2.61 7.00 6.21
C PHE A 224 -2.29 6.84 4.73
N ALA A 225 -2.91 7.64 3.88
CA ALA A 225 -2.75 7.53 2.43
C ALA A 225 -1.37 7.98 1.92
N ASN A 226 -0.55 8.61 2.77
CA ASN A 226 0.79 9.09 2.45
C ASN A 226 1.84 8.61 3.47
N ASP A 227 1.62 7.45 4.11
CA ASP A 227 2.49 6.94 5.16
C ASP A 227 3.84 6.45 4.59
N LEU A 228 4.85 7.29 4.69
CA LEU A 228 6.24 6.96 4.34
C LEU A 228 7.07 6.53 5.55
N ASP A 229 6.53 6.62 6.77
CA ASP A 229 7.23 6.21 8.00
C ASP A 229 7.22 4.68 8.18
N LEU A 230 6.27 4.00 7.56
CA LEU A 230 6.18 2.54 7.52
C LEU A 230 6.49 2.06 6.09
N PRO A 231 7.68 1.54 5.81
CA PRO A 231 8.11 1.21 4.44
C PRO A 231 7.20 0.26 3.68
N GLU A 232 6.47 -0.59 4.40
CA GLU A 232 5.51 -1.53 3.83
C GLU A 232 4.12 -0.93 3.57
N ALA A 233 3.83 0.29 4.06
CA ALA A 233 2.50 0.88 3.86
C ALA A 233 2.22 1.25 2.40
N LEU A 234 3.27 1.71 1.69
CA LEU A 234 3.23 2.09 0.28
C LEU A 234 4.35 1.39 -0.47
N ILE A 235 4.02 0.61 -1.49
CA ILE A 235 5.02 -0.17 -2.25
C ILE A 235 4.85 -0.03 -3.76
N ALA A 236 5.97 -0.02 -4.49
CA ALA A 236 5.98 -0.02 -5.95
C ALA A 236 5.74 -1.44 -6.49
N VAL A 237 4.67 -1.62 -7.23
CA VAL A 237 4.29 -2.90 -7.82
C VAL A 237 3.88 -2.75 -9.28
N SER A 238 3.83 -3.87 -10.03
CA SER A 238 3.29 -3.83 -11.38
C SER A 238 1.84 -3.37 -11.38
N ALA A 239 1.48 -2.50 -12.32
CA ALA A 239 0.11 -2.02 -12.46
C ALA A 239 -0.89 -3.16 -12.69
N SER A 240 -0.46 -4.28 -13.28
CA SER A 240 -1.29 -5.48 -13.45
C SER A 240 -1.61 -6.17 -12.14
N SER A 241 -0.61 -6.37 -11.27
CA SER A 241 -0.80 -7.00 -9.97
C SER A 241 -1.61 -6.11 -9.03
N ASN A 242 -1.36 -4.78 -9.04
CA ASN A 242 -2.14 -3.83 -8.26
C ASN A 242 -3.63 -3.88 -8.63
N ARG A 243 -3.95 -3.83 -9.93
CA ARG A 243 -5.33 -3.96 -10.40
C ARG A 243 -5.94 -5.32 -10.10
N SER A 244 -5.13 -6.38 -10.12
CA SER A 244 -5.56 -7.72 -9.70
C SER A 244 -5.90 -7.76 -8.21
N LYS A 245 -5.10 -7.11 -7.35
CA LYS A 245 -5.38 -6.98 -5.92
C LYS A 245 -6.64 -6.14 -5.67
N SER A 246 -6.72 -4.95 -6.28
CA SER A 246 -7.85 -4.03 -6.09
C SER A 246 -8.05 -3.69 -4.61
N ALA A 247 -9.30 -3.77 -4.10
CA ALA A 247 -9.64 -3.52 -2.71
C ALA A 247 -9.70 -4.80 -1.84
N ARG A 248 -9.21 -5.92 -2.37
CA ARG A 248 -9.35 -7.23 -1.73
C ARG A 248 -8.37 -7.43 -0.58
N ASP A 249 -8.85 -8.08 0.46
CA ASP A 249 -8.11 -8.55 1.62
C ASP A 249 -7.35 -9.87 1.37
N PRO A 250 -6.54 -10.38 2.31
CA PRO A 250 -5.82 -11.64 2.18
C PRO A 250 -6.70 -12.90 2.11
N ALA A 251 -7.98 -12.84 2.46
CA ALA A 251 -8.92 -13.95 2.24
C ALA A 251 -9.38 -14.05 0.79
N GLU A 252 -9.25 -12.97 0.02
CA GLU A 252 -9.73 -12.86 -1.35
C GLU A 252 -8.58 -12.80 -2.36
N TRP A 253 -7.41 -12.32 -1.96
CA TRP A 253 -6.27 -12.18 -2.84
C TRP A 253 -4.94 -12.32 -2.11
N LEU A 254 -4.00 -13.02 -2.73
CA LEU A 254 -2.61 -13.13 -2.31
C LEU A 254 -1.69 -12.89 -3.51
N PRO A 255 -0.45 -12.42 -3.29
CA PRO A 255 0.57 -12.29 -4.34
C PRO A 255 0.80 -13.58 -5.10
N THR A 256 1.04 -13.50 -6.41
CA THR A 256 1.39 -14.65 -7.22
C THR A 256 2.85 -15.09 -7.02
N ALA A 257 3.71 -14.19 -6.56
CA ALA A 257 5.07 -14.49 -6.14
C ALA A 257 5.03 -15.23 -4.78
N SER A 258 5.06 -16.55 -4.81
CA SER A 258 4.94 -17.40 -3.61
C SER A 258 5.97 -17.07 -2.52
N GLY A 259 7.17 -16.64 -2.90
CA GLY A 259 8.22 -16.23 -1.96
C GLY A 259 7.91 -14.94 -1.19
N TYR A 260 6.91 -14.17 -1.61
CA TYR A 260 6.51 -12.93 -0.92
C TYR A 260 5.27 -13.10 -0.03
N ILE A 261 4.52 -14.19 -0.14
CA ILE A 261 3.25 -14.38 0.58
C ILE A 261 3.40 -14.18 2.09
N CYS A 262 4.43 -14.77 2.70
CA CYS A 262 4.66 -14.67 4.14
C CYS A 262 5.00 -13.23 4.56
N GLN A 263 5.79 -12.53 3.75
CA GLN A 263 6.08 -11.13 4.00
C GLN A 263 4.85 -10.25 3.78
N TYR A 264 4.06 -10.53 2.75
CA TYR A 264 2.82 -9.80 2.46
C TYR A 264 1.84 -9.79 3.63
N VAL A 265 1.59 -10.96 4.26
CA VAL A 265 0.67 -11.01 5.42
C VAL A 265 1.27 -10.34 6.67
N LYS A 266 2.60 -10.35 6.83
CA LYS A 266 3.26 -9.56 7.88
C LYS A 266 3.09 -8.06 7.64
N ASP A 267 3.39 -7.60 6.43
CA ASP A 267 3.27 -6.21 6.02
C ASP A 267 1.83 -5.72 6.21
N TRP A 268 0.86 -6.52 5.79
CA TRP A 268 -0.56 -6.25 5.96
C TRP A 268 -0.94 -6.06 7.44
N MET A 269 -0.58 -7.02 8.29
CA MET A 269 -0.87 -6.96 9.73
C MET A 269 -0.14 -5.79 10.41
N SER A 270 1.11 -5.49 10.00
CA SER A 270 1.86 -4.34 10.51
C SER A 270 1.14 -3.03 10.23
N VAL A 271 0.63 -2.85 9.00
CA VAL A 271 -0.16 -1.65 8.64
C VAL A 271 -1.44 -1.58 9.43
N LYS A 272 -2.21 -2.68 9.51
CA LYS A 272 -3.45 -2.72 10.30
C LYS A 272 -3.19 -2.37 11.77
N THR A 273 -2.16 -2.96 12.36
CA THR A 273 -1.76 -2.70 13.77
C THR A 273 -1.35 -1.24 13.98
N LYS A 274 -0.44 -0.70 13.13
CA LYS A 274 -0.01 0.70 13.24
C LYS A 274 -1.18 1.67 13.21
N TRP A 275 -2.12 1.43 12.33
CA TRP A 275 -3.24 2.33 12.10
C TRP A 275 -4.49 2.00 12.92
N GLN A 276 -4.44 0.94 13.75
CA GLN A 276 -5.56 0.47 14.56
C GLN A 276 -6.79 0.19 13.69
N LEU A 277 -6.57 -0.49 12.59
CA LEU A 277 -7.61 -1.00 11.72
C LEU A 277 -8.01 -2.39 12.19
N SER A 278 -9.30 -2.67 12.18
CA SER A 278 -9.84 -4.00 12.47
C SER A 278 -9.66 -4.94 11.28
N VAL A 279 -9.93 -6.21 11.51
CA VAL A 279 -10.08 -7.25 10.50
C VAL A 279 -11.46 -7.88 10.65
N ASP A 280 -12.05 -8.38 9.56
CA ASP A 280 -13.21 -9.22 9.69
C ASP A 280 -12.81 -10.67 10.07
N GLN A 281 -13.78 -11.52 10.37
CA GLN A 281 -13.51 -12.91 10.77
C GLN A 281 -12.84 -13.72 9.64
N ARG A 282 -13.20 -13.49 8.37
CA ARG A 282 -12.64 -14.22 7.21
C ARG A 282 -11.19 -13.79 6.95
N GLU A 283 -10.94 -12.49 6.99
CA GLU A 283 -9.60 -11.91 6.87
C GLU A 283 -8.68 -12.46 7.98
N PHE A 284 -9.15 -12.43 9.25
CA PHE A 284 -8.38 -12.98 10.38
C PHE A 284 -8.03 -14.45 10.19
N GLU A 285 -8.98 -15.29 9.77
CA GLU A 285 -8.76 -16.71 9.53
C GLU A 285 -7.77 -16.96 8.40
N ALA A 286 -7.81 -16.14 7.33
CA ALA A 286 -6.87 -16.20 6.22
C ALA A 286 -5.46 -15.81 6.66
N LEU A 287 -5.31 -14.68 7.36
CA LEU A 287 -4.03 -14.23 7.93
C LEU A 287 -3.42 -15.31 8.82
N ARG A 288 -4.22 -15.87 9.73
CA ARG A 288 -3.78 -16.94 10.63
C ARG A 288 -3.37 -18.21 9.87
N SER A 289 -4.15 -18.61 8.87
CA SER A 289 -3.86 -19.82 8.07
C SER A 289 -2.55 -19.69 7.31
N VAL A 290 -2.33 -18.54 6.64
CA VAL A 290 -1.09 -18.26 5.91
C VAL A 290 0.09 -18.20 6.87
N SER A 291 -0.04 -17.50 8.01
CA SER A 291 1.01 -17.37 9.01
C SER A 291 1.49 -18.73 9.53
N LEU A 292 0.59 -19.67 9.77
CA LEU A 292 0.95 -21.06 10.17
C LEU A 292 1.75 -21.79 9.08
N GLY A 293 1.49 -21.51 7.81
CA GLY A 293 2.26 -22.04 6.68
C GLY A 293 3.66 -21.46 6.54
N CYS A 294 3.88 -20.26 7.11
CA CYS A 294 5.14 -19.54 6.99
C CYS A 294 6.20 -19.92 8.04
N VAL A 295 5.81 -20.60 9.11
CA VAL A 295 6.69 -20.97 10.23
C VAL A 295 7.06 -22.47 10.26
N ASN A 296 6.63 -23.22 9.25
CA ASN A 296 6.90 -24.67 9.13
C ASN A 296 8.06 -24.98 8.17
#